data_8c4e57539558c058d1f82bf85b790b9e
#
_entry.id   8c4e57539558c058d1f82bf85b790b9e
#
_cell.length_a   1.000
_cell.length_b   1.000
_cell.length_c   1.000
_cell.angle_alpha   90.00
_cell.angle_beta   90.00
_cell.angle_gamma   90.00
#
_symmetry.space_group_name_H-M   'P 1'
#
loop_
_entity.id
_entity.type
_entity.pdbx_description
1 polymer ?
#
loop_
_entity_poly.entity_id
_entity_poly.type
_entity_poly.pdbx_seq_one_letter_code
_entity_poly.pdbx_strand_id
1 'polypeptide(L)'
;MSINKQVGLKRDTIDKFYTHAEVVLECYKHIKNHLGIKKGDLIIEPSAGNGAFIEIIKSLTDNYRFYDIEPENDEIIKQDYLDSNLNLSGNLNGNLNPELNLNETMRIHVIGNPPFGRQSSSAIKFIKKSCGFCDTISFILPKSFKKDSLKKHFRFSFHLIFECDLQENSFLVNGKEYNVPCIFQIWEKREYDRKALEKLEPKNYQFVKKNDNPDISFRRVGVYAGKIDTEIESKSAQSHYFIKFDKEINCNTSDTSDTSDNTSLSEILDKLKPIEFKTDNTVGPRSISKGEVIKEFNERI
;
A
#
# COMPACT_ATOMS: atom_id res chain seq x y z
N MET A 1 -2.94 14.53 -31.39
CA MET A 1 -3.12 13.64 -30.23
C MET A 1 -3.05 14.52 -28.98
N SER A 2 -4.18 14.82 -28.37
CA SER A 2 -4.27 15.69 -27.19
C SER A 2 -3.90 14.86 -25.95
N ILE A 3 -2.83 15.27 -25.27
CA ILE A 3 -2.41 14.70 -23.99
C ILE A 3 -3.42 15.17 -22.94
N ASN A 4 -4.29 14.27 -22.47
CA ASN A 4 -5.17 14.54 -21.34
C ASN A 4 -4.28 14.81 -20.10
N LYS A 5 -4.17 16.09 -19.71
CA LYS A 5 -3.67 16.46 -18.39
C LYS A 5 -4.62 15.88 -17.34
N GLN A 6 -4.19 14.89 -16.59
CA GLN A 6 -4.85 14.48 -15.36
C GLN A 6 -4.92 15.68 -14.42
N VAL A 7 -6.11 16.25 -14.28
CA VAL A 7 -6.39 17.28 -13.28
C VAL A 7 -6.41 16.57 -11.93
N GLY A 8 -5.48 16.94 -11.03
CA GLY A 8 -5.46 16.40 -9.68
C GLY A 8 -6.80 16.64 -8.96
N LEU A 9 -7.26 15.65 -8.20
CA LEU A 9 -8.49 15.70 -7.41
C LEU A 9 -8.57 17.01 -6.60
N LYS A 10 -9.70 17.71 -6.69
CA LYS A 10 -9.98 18.88 -5.86
C LYS A 10 -9.95 18.50 -4.37
N ARG A 11 -9.34 19.32 -3.54
CA ARG A 11 -8.99 19.05 -2.14
C ARG A 11 -10.16 18.89 -1.15
N ASP A 12 -11.41 19.08 -1.59
CA ASP A 12 -12.57 19.19 -0.71
C ASP A 12 -13.65 18.13 -0.98
N THR A 13 -13.38 17.09 -1.75
CA THR A 13 -14.32 15.99 -1.94
C THR A 13 -13.91 14.81 -1.05
N ILE A 14 -14.85 14.34 -0.25
CA ILE A 14 -14.79 13.05 0.42
C ILE A 14 -14.46 12.01 -0.66
N ASP A 15 -13.45 11.14 -0.39
CA ASP A 15 -13.02 10.08 -1.32
C ASP A 15 -14.13 9.02 -1.45
N LYS A 16 -15.26 9.34 -2.11
CA LYS A 16 -16.38 8.42 -2.36
C LYS A 16 -16.13 7.67 -3.67
N PHE A 17 -15.45 6.55 -3.56
CA PHE A 17 -15.25 5.59 -4.64
C PHE A 17 -16.14 4.38 -4.39
N TYR A 18 -17.26 4.27 -5.12
CA TYR A 18 -18.15 3.11 -5.02
C TYR A 18 -17.57 1.96 -5.82
N THR A 19 -17.44 0.81 -5.21
CA THR A 19 -16.86 -0.37 -5.86
C THR A 19 -17.83 -0.95 -6.87
N HIS A 20 -17.39 -1.21 -8.09
CA HIS A 20 -18.19 -1.82 -9.14
C HIS A 20 -18.61 -3.25 -8.74
N ALA A 21 -19.84 -3.67 -9.09
CA ALA A 21 -20.38 -4.97 -8.68
C ALA A 21 -19.52 -6.17 -9.12
N GLU A 22 -18.92 -6.11 -10.30
CA GLU A 22 -18.03 -7.17 -10.79
C GLU A 22 -16.77 -7.31 -9.93
N VAL A 23 -16.22 -6.20 -9.46
CA VAL A 23 -15.06 -6.17 -8.56
C VAL A 23 -15.44 -6.76 -7.18
N VAL A 24 -16.63 -6.43 -6.67
CA VAL A 24 -17.16 -7.02 -5.43
C VAL A 24 -17.26 -8.54 -5.56
N LEU A 25 -17.78 -9.04 -6.69
CA LEU A 25 -17.86 -10.48 -6.95
C LEU A 25 -16.50 -11.16 -7.07
N GLU A 26 -15.52 -10.48 -7.65
CA GLU A 26 -14.13 -10.95 -7.70
C GLU A 26 -13.53 -11.04 -6.29
N CYS A 27 -13.65 -9.99 -5.50
CA CYS A 27 -13.24 -9.99 -4.08
C CYS A 27 -13.90 -11.13 -3.30
N TYR A 28 -15.21 -11.34 -3.49
CA TYR A 28 -15.95 -12.43 -2.86
C TYR A 28 -15.39 -13.82 -3.18
N LYS A 29 -15.07 -14.08 -4.45
CA LYS A 29 -14.46 -15.36 -4.86
C LYS A 29 -13.14 -15.58 -4.12
N HIS A 30 -12.30 -14.56 -4.03
CA HIS A 30 -11.04 -14.65 -3.30
C HIS A 30 -11.23 -14.85 -1.80
N ILE A 31 -12.18 -14.14 -1.18
CA ILE A 31 -12.53 -14.33 0.23
C ILE A 31 -12.92 -15.79 0.49
N LYS A 32 -13.85 -16.33 -0.31
CA LYS A 32 -14.28 -17.74 -0.17
C LYS A 32 -13.15 -18.75 -0.34
N ASN A 33 -12.24 -18.49 -1.26
CA ASN A 33 -11.16 -19.42 -1.58
C ASN A 33 -10.04 -19.42 -0.53
N HIS A 34 -9.84 -18.31 0.19
CA HIS A 34 -8.71 -18.14 1.10
C HIS A 34 -9.11 -18.07 2.57
N LEU A 35 -10.37 -17.74 2.87
CA LEU A 35 -10.88 -17.65 4.24
C LEU A 35 -12.00 -18.66 4.47
N GLY A 36 -11.83 -19.51 5.47
CA GLY A 36 -12.88 -20.44 5.92
C GLY A 36 -13.88 -19.73 6.85
N ILE A 37 -14.59 -18.70 6.36
CA ILE A 37 -15.56 -17.96 7.16
C ILE A 37 -16.75 -18.86 7.47
N LYS A 38 -17.11 -18.93 8.76
CA LYS A 38 -18.25 -19.70 9.27
C LYS A 38 -19.47 -18.81 9.46
N LYS A 39 -20.67 -19.41 9.46
CA LYS A 39 -21.91 -18.67 9.67
C LYS A 39 -21.98 -17.92 11.02
N GLY A 40 -21.29 -18.42 12.03
CA GLY A 40 -21.17 -17.78 13.35
C GLY A 40 -20.09 -16.69 13.45
N ASP A 41 -19.21 -16.51 12.48
CA ASP A 41 -18.15 -15.48 12.52
C ASP A 41 -18.75 -14.09 12.34
N LEU A 42 -18.10 -13.07 12.89
CA LEU A 42 -18.50 -11.67 12.72
C LEU A 42 -17.76 -11.04 11.53
N ILE A 43 -18.51 -10.44 10.62
CA ILE A 43 -17.93 -9.60 9.55
C ILE A 43 -18.27 -8.14 9.80
N ILE A 44 -17.27 -7.28 9.70
CA ILE A 44 -17.40 -5.83 9.82
C ILE A 44 -16.97 -5.18 8.50
N GLU A 45 -17.84 -4.36 7.92
CA GLU A 45 -17.48 -3.44 6.85
C GLU A 45 -17.39 -2.02 7.42
N PRO A 46 -16.19 -1.43 7.47
CA PRO A 46 -15.95 -0.20 8.22
C PRO A 46 -16.26 1.09 7.45
N SER A 47 -16.58 1.00 6.15
CA SER A 47 -16.87 2.12 5.25
C SER A 47 -17.76 1.62 4.11
N ALA A 48 -19.01 1.32 4.43
CA ALA A 48 -19.91 0.58 3.55
C ALA A 48 -20.53 1.45 2.42
N GLY A 49 -20.51 2.78 2.55
CA GLY A 49 -20.95 3.73 1.53
C GLY A 49 -22.39 3.50 1.08
N ASN A 50 -22.58 3.01 -0.15
CA ASN A 50 -23.87 2.64 -0.71
C ASN A 50 -24.26 1.15 -0.46
N GLY A 51 -23.41 0.37 0.21
CA GLY A 51 -23.68 -1.02 0.54
C GLY A 51 -23.25 -2.05 -0.51
N ALA A 52 -22.27 -1.76 -1.33
CA ALA A 52 -21.84 -2.65 -2.42
C ALA A 52 -21.45 -4.07 -1.95
N PHE A 53 -20.94 -4.23 -0.73
CA PHE A 53 -20.55 -5.53 -0.16
C PHE A 53 -21.65 -6.21 0.70
N ILE A 54 -22.79 -5.57 0.95
CA ILE A 54 -23.83 -6.08 1.88
C ILE A 54 -24.26 -7.49 1.51
N GLU A 55 -24.69 -7.72 0.26
CA GLU A 55 -25.25 -9.02 -0.15
C GLU A 55 -24.23 -10.15 -0.07
N ILE A 56 -22.97 -9.89 -0.47
CA ILE A 56 -21.93 -10.92 -0.38
C ILE A 56 -21.56 -11.22 1.08
N ILE A 57 -21.55 -10.22 1.97
CA ILE A 57 -21.25 -10.40 3.39
C ILE A 57 -22.38 -11.22 4.04
N LYS A 58 -23.64 -10.91 3.78
CA LYS A 58 -24.80 -11.70 4.27
C LYS A 58 -24.78 -13.15 3.78
N SER A 59 -24.24 -13.40 2.59
CA SER A 59 -24.09 -14.77 2.10
C SER A 59 -23.02 -15.57 2.84
N LEU A 60 -22.03 -14.90 3.44
CA LEU A 60 -20.91 -15.52 4.15
C LEU A 60 -21.24 -15.83 5.61
N THR A 61 -21.93 -14.94 6.30
CA THR A 61 -22.22 -15.04 7.74
C THR A 61 -23.61 -14.53 8.09
N ASP A 62 -24.11 -14.95 9.25
CA ASP A 62 -25.34 -14.42 9.84
C ASP A 62 -25.06 -13.24 10.81
N ASN A 63 -23.79 -12.97 11.10
CA ASN A 63 -23.35 -11.91 12.01
C ASN A 63 -22.54 -10.85 11.26
N TYR A 64 -23.09 -9.67 11.08
CA TYR A 64 -22.44 -8.60 10.35
C TYR A 64 -22.72 -7.22 10.94
N ARG A 65 -21.82 -6.25 10.64
CA ARG A 65 -21.97 -4.83 10.95
C ARG A 65 -21.46 -4.01 9.78
N PHE A 66 -22.26 -3.06 9.35
CA PHE A 66 -21.92 -2.10 8.29
C PHE A 66 -21.87 -0.72 8.91
N TYR A 67 -20.73 -0.03 8.74
CA TYR A 67 -20.52 1.33 9.25
C TYR A 67 -20.18 2.28 8.12
N ASP A 68 -20.67 3.51 8.21
CA ASP A 68 -20.21 4.63 7.37
C ASP A 68 -20.48 5.96 8.09
N ILE A 69 -19.67 6.99 7.79
CA ILE A 69 -19.89 8.36 8.30
C ILE A 69 -21.07 9.04 7.59
N GLU A 70 -21.30 8.69 6.33
CA GLU A 70 -22.39 9.20 5.49
C GLU A 70 -23.05 8.04 4.72
N PRO A 71 -23.84 7.19 5.40
CA PRO A 71 -24.43 6.02 4.78
C PRO A 71 -25.47 6.40 3.72
N GLU A 72 -25.51 5.62 2.64
CA GLU A 72 -26.49 5.75 1.55
C GLU A 72 -27.43 4.52 1.46
N ASN A 73 -27.43 3.69 2.50
CA ASN A 73 -28.30 2.51 2.62
C ASN A 73 -28.74 2.38 4.08
N ASP A 74 -30.02 2.05 4.29
CA ASP A 74 -30.65 1.99 5.62
C ASP A 74 -30.12 0.88 6.53
N GLU A 75 -29.43 -0.12 5.96
CA GLU A 75 -28.79 -1.20 6.73
C GLU A 75 -27.44 -0.78 7.33
N ILE A 76 -26.91 0.38 6.94
CA ILE A 76 -25.61 0.87 7.36
C ILE A 76 -25.75 1.79 8.56
N ILE A 77 -25.02 1.50 9.62
CA ILE A 77 -25.01 2.29 10.85
C ILE A 77 -24.18 3.56 10.58
N LYS A 78 -24.79 4.74 10.79
CA LYS A 78 -24.07 6.01 10.71
C LYS A 78 -23.13 6.16 11.89
N GLN A 79 -21.85 5.89 11.67
CA GLN A 79 -20.81 5.95 12.69
C GLN A 79 -19.43 6.13 12.07
N ASP A 80 -18.58 6.98 12.66
CA ASP A 80 -17.17 7.00 12.33
C ASP A 80 -16.48 5.75 12.90
N TYR A 81 -16.06 4.86 12.01
CA TYR A 81 -15.35 3.66 12.39
C TYR A 81 -14.08 3.96 13.19
N LEU A 82 -13.38 5.06 12.90
CA LEU A 82 -12.13 5.41 13.56
C LEU A 82 -12.34 5.92 14.99
N ASP A 83 -13.44 6.61 15.26
CA ASP A 83 -13.76 7.16 16.59
C ASP A 83 -14.48 6.14 17.48
N SER A 84 -15.09 5.11 16.89
CA SER A 84 -15.84 4.13 17.64
C SER A 84 -14.94 3.33 18.58
N ASN A 85 -15.29 3.32 19.87
CA ASN A 85 -14.89 2.26 20.76
C ASN A 85 -15.71 1.03 20.39
N LEU A 86 -15.21 0.23 19.44
CA LEU A 86 -15.76 -1.08 19.15
C LEU A 86 -15.53 -1.95 20.39
N ASN A 87 -16.43 -1.84 21.36
CA ASN A 87 -16.42 -2.68 22.54
C ASN A 87 -16.94 -4.06 22.15
N LEU A 88 -16.04 -4.89 21.62
CA LEU A 88 -16.36 -6.25 21.18
C LEU A 88 -16.55 -7.20 22.36
N SER A 89 -16.24 -6.78 23.58
CA SER A 89 -16.32 -7.59 24.81
C SER A 89 -17.61 -7.42 25.63
N GLY A 90 -18.54 -6.52 25.23
CA GLY A 90 -19.77 -6.33 25.98
C GLY A 90 -20.82 -5.53 25.21
N ASN A 91 -21.97 -6.10 24.99
CA ASN A 91 -23.15 -5.53 24.34
C ASN A 91 -23.05 -5.32 22.83
N LEU A 92 -23.10 -6.40 22.11
CA LEU A 92 -23.55 -6.44 20.72
C LEU A 92 -25.10 -6.17 20.73
N ASN A 93 -25.47 -4.95 21.14
CA ASN A 93 -26.87 -4.52 21.18
C ASN A 93 -27.32 -4.14 19.77
N GLY A 94 -27.97 -5.04 19.12
CA GLY A 94 -28.66 -4.86 17.85
C GLY A 94 -28.53 -6.13 16.99
N ASN A 95 -29.51 -7.03 17.13
CA ASN A 95 -29.67 -8.23 16.30
C ASN A 95 -28.58 -9.31 16.35
N LEU A 96 -27.86 -9.45 17.44
CA LEU A 96 -27.26 -10.74 17.75
C LEU A 96 -28.37 -11.60 18.39
N ASN A 97 -28.52 -12.81 17.89
CA ASN A 97 -29.24 -13.84 18.54
C ASN A 97 -28.70 -13.95 19.97
N PRO A 98 -29.49 -13.73 21.05
CA PRO A 98 -28.99 -13.77 22.44
C PRO A 98 -28.42 -15.14 22.84
N GLU A 99 -28.60 -16.16 22.01
CA GLU A 99 -28.06 -17.50 22.19
C GLU A 99 -26.64 -17.69 21.62
N LEU A 100 -26.07 -16.66 20.97
CA LEU A 100 -24.66 -16.72 20.58
C LEU A 100 -23.77 -16.57 21.82
N ASN A 101 -23.54 -17.68 22.49
CA ASN A 101 -22.41 -17.84 23.36
C ASN A 101 -21.19 -17.40 22.59
N LEU A 102 -20.48 -16.37 23.07
CA LEU A 102 -19.12 -16.01 22.65
C LEU A 102 -18.20 -17.18 23.03
N ASN A 103 -18.38 -18.33 22.37
CA ASN A 103 -17.46 -19.45 22.47
C ASN A 103 -16.14 -18.99 21.87
N GLU A 104 -15.05 -19.40 22.43
CA GLU A 104 -13.65 -19.12 22.09
C GLU A 104 -13.25 -19.32 20.61
N THR A 105 -14.21 -19.58 19.73
CA THR A 105 -14.02 -19.95 18.33
C THR A 105 -14.58 -18.95 17.30
N MET A 106 -15.26 -17.86 17.73
CA MET A 106 -15.79 -16.87 16.80
C MET A 106 -14.65 -16.01 16.26
N ARG A 107 -14.45 -16.02 14.94
CA ARG A 107 -13.47 -15.14 14.27
C ARG A 107 -14.13 -13.83 13.84
N ILE A 108 -13.31 -12.78 13.81
CA ILE A 108 -13.71 -11.44 13.36
C ILE A 108 -13.01 -11.11 12.06
N HIS A 109 -13.77 -10.80 11.03
CA HIS A 109 -13.28 -10.45 9.71
C HIS A 109 -13.63 -9.00 9.39
N VAL A 110 -12.68 -8.24 8.86
CA VAL A 110 -12.93 -6.89 8.37
C VAL A 110 -12.79 -6.87 6.85
N ILE A 111 -13.88 -6.52 6.15
CA ILE A 111 -13.95 -6.57 4.67
C ILE A 111 -14.43 -5.22 4.17
N GLY A 112 -13.90 -4.72 3.05
CA GLY A 112 -14.42 -3.52 2.42
C GLY A 112 -13.41 -2.73 1.59
N ASN A 113 -13.83 -1.53 1.20
CA ASN A 113 -13.06 -0.55 0.46
C ASN A 113 -12.90 0.72 1.32
N PRO A 114 -11.89 0.78 2.23
CA PRO A 114 -11.70 1.94 3.10
C PRO A 114 -11.31 3.19 2.29
N PRO A 115 -11.65 4.40 2.77
CA PRO A 115 -11.23 5.64 2.13
C PRO A 115 -9.71 5.72 2.10
N PHE A 116 -9.13 6.12 0.94
CA PHE A 116 -7.68 6.11 0.80
C PHE A 116 -7.01 7.28 1.52
N GLY A 117 -7.56 8.49 1.36
CA GLY A 117 -7.00 9.71 1.89
C GLY A 117 -5.69 10.13 1.19
N ARG A 118 -5.20 11.30 1.55
CA ARG A 118 -3.92 11.79 1.00
C ARG A 118 -2.77 10.86 1.41
N GLN A 119 -2.00 10.38 0.42
CA GLN A 119 -0.88 9.45 0.62
C GLN A 119 -1.29 8.19 1.41
N SER A 120 -2.49 7.69 1.18
CA SER A 120 -3.08 6.51 1.85
C SER A 120 -3.25 6.67 3.37
N SER A 121 -3.30 7.91 3.89
CA SER A 121 -3.34 8.17 5.33
C SER A 121 -4.59 7.61 6.01
N SER A 122 -5.75 7.67 5.34
CA SER A 122 -7.01 7.12 5.87
C SER A 122 -6.96 5.60 5.86
N ALA A 123 -6.59 4.96 4.74
CA ALA A 123 -6.46 3.51 4.66
C ALA A 123 -5.52 2.95 5.74
N ILE A 124 -4.39 3.64 6.02
CA ILE A 124 -3.47 3.25 7.09
C ILE A 124 -4.14 3.28 8.48
N LYS A 125 -4.98 4.28 8.76
CA LYS A 125 -5.71 4.36 10.03
C LYS A 125 -6.70 3.19 10.17
N PHE A 126 -7.45 2.87 9.10
CA PHE A 126 -8.37 1.73 9.06
C PHE A 126 -7.63 0.41 9.30
N ILE A 127 -6.52 0.18 8.61
CA ILE A 127 -5.67 -1.00 8.81
C ILE A 127 -5.22 -1.13 10.26
N LYS A 128 -4.65 -0.06 10.84
CA LYS A 128 -4.13 -0.08 12.21
C LYS A 128 -5.22 -0.38 13.24
N LYS A 129 -6.41 0.22 13.06
CA LYS A 129 -7.55 -0.05 13.93
C LYS A 129 -8.02 -1.49 13.80
N SER A 130 -8.25 -1.97 12.58
CA SER A 130 -8.67 -3.34 12.31
C SER A 130 -7.71 -4.37 12.88
N CYS A 131 -6.39 -4.19 12.70
CA CYS A 131 -5.37 -5.04 13.30
C CYS A 131 -5.43 -5.10 14.85
N GLY A 132 -6.15 -4.20 15.49
CA GLY A 132 -6.30 -4.15 16.94
C GLY A 132 -7.19 -5.24 17.51
N PHE A 133 -8.13 -5.77 16.70
CA PHE A 133 -9.18 -6.63 17.21
C PHE A 133 -9.61 -7.79 16.30
N CYS A 134 -9.32 -7.74 14.99
CA CYS A 134 -9.80 -8.74 14.05
C CYS A 134 -8.77 -9.86 13.79
N ASP A 135 -9.25 -10.94 13.19
CA ASP A 135 -8.46 -12.10 12.77
C ASP A 135 -8.05 -12.02 11.31
N THR A 136 -8.87 -11.37 10.46
CA THR A 136 -8.55 -11.16 9.05
C THR A 136 -8.96 -9.77 8.55
N ILE A 137 -8.22 -9.28 7.56
CA ILE A 137 -8.51 -8.02 6.85
C ILE A 137 -8.52 -8.32 5.36
N SER A 138 -9.62 -7.99 4.69
CA SER A 138 -9.79 -8.12 3.24
C SER A 138 -10.15 -6.76 2.65
N PHE A 139 -9.15 -6.02 2.21
CA PHE A 139 -9.33 -4.63 1.76
C PHE A 139 -8.96 -4.42 0.29
N ILE A 140 -9.74 -3.58 -0.37
CA ILE A 140 -9.32 -2.88 -1.59
C ILE A 140 -8.43 -1.71 -1.17
N LEU A 141 -7.23 -1.64 -1.70
CA LEU A 141 -6.21 -0.67 -1.33
C LEU A 141 -5.55 -0.07 -2.58
N PRO A 142 -5.02 1.16 -2.52
CA PRO A 142 -4.18 1.69 -3.59
C PRO A 142 -3.02 0.74 -3.94
N LYS A 143 -2.68 0.64 -5.22
CA LYS A 143 -1.60 -0.24 -5.72
C LYS A 143 -0.26 -0.05 -5.02
N SER A 144 -0.02 1.13 -4.42
CA SER A 144 1.16 1.41 -3.61
C SER A 144 1.32 0.49 -2.38
N PHE A 145 0.25 -0.18 -1.91
CA PHE A 145 0.33 -1.17 -0.84
C PHE A 145 1.04 -2.48 -1.23
N LYS A 146 1.41 -2.64 -2.50
CA LYS A 146 2.40 -3.66 -2.91
C LYS A 146 3.78 -3.40 -2.31
N LYS A 147 4.08 -2.13 -1.97
CA LYS A 147 5.38 -1.75 -1.39
C LYS A 147 5.47 -2.11 0.09
N ASP A 148 6.61 -2.63 0.48
CA ASP A 148 6.90 -2.99 1.88
C ASP A 148 6.77 -1.82 2.83
N SER A 149 7.07 -0.60 2.36
CA SER A 149 6.90 0.63 3.12
C SER A 149 5.45 0.91 3.55
N LEU A 150 4.45 0.33 2.87
CA LEU A 150 3.05 0.39 3.26
C LEU A 150 2.56 -0.90 3.92
N LYS A 151 3.06 -2.07 3.50
CA LYS A 151 2.76 -3.36 4.16
C LYS A 151 3.16 -3.39 5.65
N LYS A 152 4.15 -2.59 6.06
CA LYS A 152 4.56 -2.43 7.47
C LYS A 152 3.47 -1.85 8.40
N HIS A 153 2.40 -1.25 7.86
CA HIS A 153 1.31 -0.70 8.67
C HIS A 153 0.35 -1.77 9.19
N PHE A 154 0.35 -2.97 8.61
CA PHE A 154 -0.23 -4.15 9.23
C PHE A 154 0.67 -4.61 10.37
N ARG A 155 0.10 -5.01 11.52
CA ARG A 155 0.89 -5.57 12.63
C ARG A 155 1.69 -6.78 12.16
N PHE A 156 2.83 -7.06 12.76
CA PHE A 156 3.69 -8.17 12.35
C PHE A 156 3.01 -9.54 12.46
N SER A 157 2.06 -9.69 13.38
CA SER A 157 1.23 -10.90 13.48
C SER A 157 0.26 -11.11 12.31
N PHE A 158 0.05 -10.11 11.43
CA PHE A 158 -0.76 -10.26 10.22
C PHE A 158 0.12 -10.67 9.04
N HIS A 159 -0.27 -11.74 8.36
CA HIS A 159 0.42 -12.29 7.19
C HIS A 159 -0.43 -12.07 5.93
N LEU A 160 0.21 -11.57 4.87
CA LEU A 160 -0.43 -11.46 3.55
C LEU A 160 -0.61 -12.86 2.99
N ILE A 161 -1.84 -13.30 2.82
CA ILE A 161 -2.17 -14.63 2.27
C ILE A 161 -2.65 -14.59 0.83
N PHE A 162 -3.14 -13.41 0.38
CA PHE A 162 -3.54 -13.21 -1.01
C PHE A 162 -3.37 -11.75 -1.45
N GLU A 163 -2.95 -11.52 -2.70
CA GLU A 163 -2.86 -10.21 -3.34
C GLU A 163 -3.12 -10.33 -4.84
N CYS A 164 -3.99 -9.48 -5.40
CA CYS A 164 -4.16 -9.34 -6.84
C CYS A 164 -4.35 -7.88 -7.24
N ASP A 165 -4.01 -7.54 -8.49
CA ASP A 165 -4.39 -6.27 -9.09
C ASP A 165 -5.87 -6.28 -9.42
N LEU A 166 -6.58 -5.18 -9.19
CA LEU A 166 -7.93 -5.00 -9.69
C LEU A 166 -7.90 -4.53 -11.15
N GLN A 167 -8.96 -4.86 -11.87
CA GLN A 167 -9.15 -4.41 -13.25
C GLN A 167 -9.24 -2.88 -13.35
N GLU A 168 -9.03 -2.35 -14.54
CA GLU A 168 -9.28 -0.92 -14.80
C GLU A 168 -10.76 -0.60 -14.59
N ASN A 169 -11.04 0.66 -14.25
CA ASN A 169 -12.41 1.15 -14.00
C ASN A 169 -13.17 0.40 -12.89
N SER A 170 -12.45 -0.02 -11.84
CA SER A 170 -13.01 -0.74 -10.69
C SER A 170 -13.99 0.07 -9.85
N PHE A 171 -14.15 1.37 -10.09
CA PHE A 171 -14.94 2.27 -9.26
C PHE A 171 -15.90 3.13 -10.06
N LEU A 172 -16.95 3.58 -9.34
CA LEU A 172 -17.90 4.57 -9.81
C LEU A 172 -17.75 5.86 -8.99
N VAL A 173 -17.68 7.00 -9.65
CA VAL A 173 -17.71 8.33 -9.06
C VAL A 173 -18.79 9.14 -9.79
N ASN A 174 -19.82 9.59 -9.07
CA ASN A 174 -20.98 10.25 -9.66
C ASN A 174 -21.61 9.44 -10.80
N GLY A 175 -21.70 8.12 -10.65
CA GLY A 175 -22.28 7.20 -11.64
C GLY A 175 -21.43 6.96 -12.89
N LYS A 176 -20.19 7.47 -12.95
CA LYS A 176 -19.26 7.26 -14.07
C LYS A 176 -18.09 6.39 -13.64
N GLU A 177 -17.66 5.53 -14.54
CA GLU A 177 -16.45 4.73 -14.34
C GLU A 177 -15.24 5.61 -14.04
N TYR A 178 -14.48 5.21 -13.03
CA TYR A 178 -13.30 5.92 -12.61
C TYR A 178 -12.13 4.96 -12.36
N ASN A 179 -11.01 5.22 -13.03
CA ASN A 179 -9.82 4.39 -12.94
C ASN A 179 -8.88 4.88 -11.85
N VAL A 180 -8.80 4.10 -10.77
CA VAL A 180 -7.77 4.24 -9.74
C VAL A 180 -7.03 2.90 -9.63
N PRO A 181 -5.72 2.87 -9.91
CA PRO A 181 -4.93 1.65 -9.77
C PRO A 181 -4.97 1.11 -8.33
N CYS A 182 -5.68 0.02 -8.14
CA CYS A 182 -5.89 -0.61 -6.84
C CYS A 182 -5.55 -2.09 -6.87
N ILE A 183 -5.42 -2.65 -5.69
CA ILE A 183 -5.21 -4.08 -5.43
C ILE A 183 -6.21 -4.53 -4.40
N PHE A 184 -6.50 -5.83 -4.41
CA PHE A 184 -7.19 -6.49 -3.32
C PHE A 184 -6.19 -7.32 -2.53
N GLN A 185 -6.19 -7.16 -1.20
CA GLN A 185 -5.32 -7.91 -0.29
C GLN A 185 -6.13 -8.60 0.78
N ILE A 186 -5.74 -9.85 1.10
CA ILE A 186 -6.25 -10.61 2.25
C ILE A 186 -5.09 -10.84 3.22
N TRP A 187 -5.26 -10.41 4.45
CA TRP A 187 -4.34 -10.57 5.56
C TRP A 187 -4.96 -11.39 6.66
N GLU A 188 -4.19 -12.30 7.24
CA GLU A 188 -4.62 -13.17 8.33
C GLU A 188 -3.68 -13.03 9.52
N LYS A 189 -4.26 -12.89 10.72
CA LYS A 189 -3.53 -12.89 11.98
C LYS A 189 -3.05 -14.31 12.31
N ARG A 190 -1.81 -14.43 12.73
CA ARG A 190 -1.18 -15.68 13.19
C ARG A 190 -0.57 -15.50 14.56
N GLU A 191 -0.29 -16.58 15.24
CA GLU A 191 0.33 -16.58 16.57
C GLU A 191 1.81 -16.20 16.55
N TYR A 192 2.42 -16.16 15.37
CA TYR A 192 3.81 -15.76 15.18
C TYR A 192 3.91 -14.55 14.28
N ASP A 193 4.93 -13.74 14.53
CA ASP A 193 5.19 -12.56 13.72
C ASP A 193 5.88 -12.92 12.41
N ARG A 194 5.50 -12.22 11.33
CA ARG A 194 6.27 -12.26 10.09
C ARG A 194 7.63 -11.60 10.30
N LYS A 195 8.64 -12.08 9.60
CA LYS A 195 9.98 -11.47 9.67
C LYS A 195 9.90 -9.99 9.30
N ALA A 196 10.49 -9.15 10.12
CA ALA A 196 10.72 -7.77 9.73
C ALA A 196 11.61 -7.78 8.48
N LEU A 197 11.27 -6.94 7.52
CA LEU A 197 12.18 -6.74 6.39
C LEU A 197 13.48 -6.16 6.91
N GLU A 198 14.57 -6.79 6.57
CA GLU A 198 15.89 -6.24 6.88
C GLU A 198 15.99 -4.86 6.27
N LYS A 199 16.41 -3.91 7.09
CA LYS A 199 16.70 -2.57 6.61
C LYS A 199 17.95 -2.66 5.77
N LEU A 200 17.77 -2.64 4.45
CA LEU A 200 18.91 -2.60 3.55
C LEU A 200 19.67 -1.29 3.76
N GLU A 201 20.96 -1.39 3.98
CA GLU A 201 21.87 -0.25 4.01
C GLU A 201 22.64 -0.19 2.68
N PRO A 202 23.00 1.01 2.21
CA PRO A 202 23.83 1.16 1.03
C PRO A 202 25.19 0.49 1.21
N LYS A 203 25.69 -0.18 0.18
CA LYS A 203 27.04 -0.76 0.12
C LYS A 203 27.88 0.05 -0.88
N ASN A 204 29.06 0.47 -0.46
CA ASN A 204 30.01 1.22 -1.29
C ASN A 204 29.51 2.60 -1.75
N TYR A 205 28.41 3.12 -1.19
CA TYR A 205 27.89 4.47 -1.46
C TYR A 205 27.02 4.96 -0.32
N GLN A 206 26.71 6.26 -0.32
CA GLN A 206 25.84 6.88 0.67
C GLN A 206 24.90 7.92 0.03
N PHE A 207 23.71 8.10 0.64
CA PHE A 207 22.83 9.20 0.30
C PHE A 207 23.28 10.45 1.06
N VAL A 208 23.60 11.49 0.31
CA VAL A 208 24.12 12.75 0.83
C VAL A 208 23.17 13.91 0.55
N LYS A 209 23.41 15.09 1.13
CA LYS A 209 22.72 16.31 0.72
C LYS A 209 23.32 16.83 -0.58
N LYS A 210 22.57 17.67 -1.28
CA LYS A 210 23.02 18.29 -2.54
C LYS A 210 24.38 18.99 -2.41
N ASN A 211 24.62 19.64 -1.28
CA ASN A 211 25.83 20.44 -1.01
C ASN A 211 27.04 19.61 -0.50
N ASP A 212 26.88 18.29 -0.33
CA ASP A 212 27.93 17.42 0.22
C ASP A 212 28.76 16.73 -0.90
N ASN A 213 28.91 17.38 -2.04
CA ASN A 213 29.64 16.89 -3.21
C ASN A 213 29.19 15.47 -3.64
N PRO A 214 27.94 15.28 -4.05
CA PRO A 214 27.48 14.02 -4.61
C PRO A 214 28.10 13.76 -5.98
N ASP A 215 28.29 12.49 -6.33
CA ASP A 215 28.81 12.08 -7.65
C ASP A 215 27.66 11.99 -8.67
N ILE A 216 26.45 11.65 -8.20
CA ILE A 216 25.26 11.54 -9.06
C ILE A 216 24.01 12.08 -8.40
N SER A 217 23.05 12.44 -9.25
CA SER A 217 21.65 12.67 -8.88
C SER A 217 20.79 11.56 -9.46
N PHE A 218 19.85 11.06 -8.64
CA PHE A 218 18.89 10.03 -9.00
C PHE A 218 17.47 10.61 -8.96
N ARG A 219 16.77 10.64 -10.08
CA ARG A 219 15.40 11.13 -10.17
C ARG A 219 14.43 10.15 -9.50
N ARG A 220 13.84 10.54 -8.34
CA ARG A 220 12.99 9.66 -7.56
C ARG A 220 11.49 9.76 -7.85
N VAL A 221 11.03 10.84 -8.52
CA VAL A 221 9.60 11.08 -8.79
C VAL A 221 9.37 11.64 -10.18
N GLY A 222 8.16 11.38 -10.72
CA GLY A 222 7.68 11.90 -12.01
C GLY A 222 7.95 10.96 -13.17
N VAL A 223 7.68 11.43 -14.39
CA VAL A 223 7.78 10.64 -15.63
C VAL A 223 9.18 10.06 -15.85
N TYR A 224 10.21 10.78 -15.40
CA TYR A 224 11.62 10.37 -15.53
C TYR A 224 12.16 9.71 -14.24
N ALA A 225 11.29 9.17 -13.38
CA ALA A 225 11.76 8.44 -12.19
C ALA A 225 12.65 7.27 -12.62
N GLY A 226 13.82 7.15 -11.96
CA GLY A 226 14.87 6.18 -12.30
C GLY A 226 16.06 6.78 -13.08
N LYS A 227 15.90 7.99 -13.65
CA LYS A 227 17.02 8.62 -14.39
C LYS A 227 18.16 8.98 -13.46
N ILE A 228 19.36 8.61 -13.84
CA ILE A 228 20.64 8.96 -13.21
C ILE A 228 21.35 10.04 -14.04
N ASP A 229 21.92 11.04 -13.36
CA ASP A 229 22.62 12.14 -14.00
C ASP A 229 23.82 12.58 -13.14
N THR A 230 24.91 12.98 -13.77
CA THR A 230 26.09 13.55 -13.09
C THR A 230 25.98 15.06 -12.89
N GLU A 231 25.04 15.70 -13.58
CA GLU A 231 24.72 17.10 -13.37
C GLU A 231 23.90 17.25 -12.07
N ILE A 232 24.39 18.09 -11.15
CA ILE A 232 23.82 18.23 -9.80
C ILE A 232 23.13 19.59 -9.61
N GLU A 233 23.70 20.67 -10.15
CA GLU A 233 23.32 22.04 -9.81
C GLU A 233 21.85 22.38 -10.14
N SER A 234 21.35 21.93 -11.28
CA SER A 234 19.96 22.18 -11.68
C SER A 234 18.95 21.27 -10.98
N LYS A 235 19.38 20.28 -10.19
CA LYS A 235 18.49 19.26 -9.62
C LYS A 235 17.87 19.71 -8.28
N SER A 236 16.55 19.49 -8.15
CA SER A 236 15.81 19.80 -6.93
C SER A 236 15.89 18.65 -5.91
N ALA A 237 16.21 18.95 -4.67
CA ALA A 237 16.23 17.99 -3.56
C ALA A 237 14.85 17.35 -3.28
N GLN A 238 13.74 18.01 -3.68
CA GLN A 238 12.40 17.45 -3.54
C GLN A 238 12.14 16.28 -4.50
N SER A 239 12.83 16.24 -5.64
CA SER A 239 12.60 15.27 -6.70
C SER A 239 13.79 14.35 -7.01
N HIS A 240 14.91 14.52 -6.32
CA HIS A 240 16.09 13.71 -6.50
C HIS A 240 16.65 13.20 -5.17
N TYR A 241 17.29 12.04 -5.24
CA TYR A 241 18.30 11.62 -4.28
C TYR A 241 19.65 12.02 -4.81
N PHE A 242 20.57 12.36 -3.91
CA PHE A 242 21.97 12.64 -4.21
C PHE A 242 22.80 11.52 -3.58
N ILE A 243 23.71 10.97 -4.38
CA ILE A 243 24.45 9.77 -4.01
C ILE A 243 25.93 10.06 -4.21
N LYS A 244 26.73 9.69 -3.22
CA LYS A 244 28.17 9.74 -3.26
C LYS A 244 28.71 8.32 -3.11
N PHE A 245 29.60 7.92 -3.97
CA PHE A 245 30.30 6.64 -3.90
C PHE A 245 31.51 6.73 -2.96
N ASP A 246 31.86 5.62 -2.33
CA ASP A 246 33.01 5.57 -1.44
C ASP A 246 34.32 5.74 -2.25
N LYS A 247 35.35 6.32 -1.62
CA LYS A 247 36.59 6.74 -2.35
C LYS A 247 37.38 5.60 -2.98
N GLU A 248 37.22 4.38 -2.49
CA GLU A 248 37.90 3.20 -3.05
C GLU A 248 37.37 2.84 -4.45
N ILE A 249 36.23 3.41 -4.85
CA ILE A 249 35.64 3.24 -6.17
C ILE A 249 36.01 4.38 -7.13
N ASN A 250 36.50 5.52 -6.61
CA ASN A 250 36.65 6.78 -7.35
C ASN A 250 38.12 7.18 -7.69
N CYS A 251 39.11 6.32 -7.50
CA CYS A 251 40.51 6.72 -7.78
C CYS A 251 40.85 6.78 -9.27
N ASN A 252 40.54 7.91 -9.89
CA ASN A 252 41.24 8.39 -11.08
C ASN A 252 42.38 9.31 -10.64
N THR A 253 43.53 8.79 -10.24
CA THR A 253 44.80 9.50 -10.25
C THR A 253 45.88 8.57 -10.76
N SER A 254 46.42 8.98 -11.92
CA SER A 254 47.68 8.49 -12.46
C SER A 254 48.75 8.45 -11.38
N ASP A 255 49.18 7.27 -10.94
CA ASP A 255 50.56 6.89 -10.80
C ASP A 255 50.67 5.48 -10.17
N THR A 256 51.27 4.62 -10.98
CA THR A 256 52.10 3.42 -10.71
C THR A 256 51.61 2.37 -9.69
N SER A 257 51.38 1.17 -10.28
CA SER A 257 51.64 -0.18 -9.74
C SER A 257 51.00 -0.54 -8.36
N ASP A 258 49.88 -1.19 -8.39
CA ASP A 258 49.63 -2.54 -7.89
C ASP A 258 48.14 -2.88 -8.01
N THR A 259 47.89 -4.11 -8.35
CA THR A 259 46.59 -4.71 -8.58
C THR A 259 45.58 -4.48 -7.41
N SER A 260 44.70 -3.50 -7.56
CA SER A 260 43.42 -3.45 -6.81
C SER A 260 42.38 -2.93 -7.81
N ASP A 261 41.23 -3.62 -7.87
CA ASP A 261 40.08 -3.37 -8.73
C ASP A 261 39.47 -1.98 -8.43
N ASN A 262 40.04 -0.91 -8.96
CA ASN A 262 39.49 0.44 -8.87
C ASN A 262 38.42 0.64 -9.96
N THR A 263 37.17 0.42 -9.67
CA THR A 263 36.05 0.65 -10.60
C THR A 263 35.84 2.15 -10.81
N SER A 264 35.93 2.63 -12.05
CA SER A 264 35.71 4.03 -12.37
C SER A 264 34.23 4.44 -12.25
N LEU A 265 33.97 5.75 -12.04
CA LEU A 265 32.56 6.25 -12.01
C LEU A 265 31.82 5.92 -13.32
N SER A 266 32.53 5.89 -14.47
CA SER A 266 31.93 5.51 -15.75
C SER A 266 31.42 4.07 -15.73
N GLU A 267 32.25 3.13 -15.24
CA GLU A 267 31.88 1.71 -15.14
C GLU A 267 30.70 1.49 -14.17
N ILE A 268 30.64 2.25 -13.06
CA ILE A 268 29.50 2.23 -12.16
C ILE A 268 28.24 2.70 -12.87
N LEU A 269 28.33 3.81 -13.60
CA LEU A 269 27.19 4.36 -14.35
C LEU A 269 26.71 3.40 -15.44
N ASP A 270 27.62 2.68 -16.10
CA ASP A 270 27.27 1.68 -17.10
C ASP A 270 26.49 0.49 -16.50
N LYS A 271 26.75 0.14 -15.23
CA LYS A 271 25.99 -0.87 -14.49
C LYS A 271 24.63 -0.35 -13.98
N LEU A 272 24.56 0.93 -13.60
CA LEU A 272 23.38 1.51 -12.94
C LEU A 272 22.34 2.08 -13.92
N LYS A 273 22.77 2.69 -15.04
CA LYS A 273 21.86 3.31 -16.03
C LYS A 273 20.85 2.34 -16.66
N PRO A 274 21.18 1.04 -16.89
CA PRO A 274 20.24 0.08 -17.46
C PRO A 274 19.16 -0.41 -16.48
N ILE A 275 19.19 0.00 -15.20
CA ILE A 275 18.23 -0.47 -14.21
C ILE A 275 16.83 0.03 -14.54
N GLU A 276 15.92 -0.91 -14.74
CA GLU A 276 14.49 -0.63 -14.89
C GLU A 276 13.78 -0.75 -13.54
N PHE A 277 13.35 0.37 -12.99
CA PHE A 277 12.56 0.39 -11.77
C PHE A 277 11.09 0.16 -12.07
N LYS A 278 10.43 -0.71 -11.30
CA LYS A 278 8.98 -0.86 -11.35
C LYS A 278 8.31 0.44 -10.91
N THR A 279 7.78 1.20 -11.85
CA THR A 279 7.22 2.54 -11.61
C THR A 279 5.70 2.61 -11.68
N ASP A 280 5.03 1.49 -11.90
CA ASP A 280 3.57 1.34 -12.05
C ASP A 280 2.84 1.09 -10.72
N ASN A 281 3.52 1.14 -9.58
CA ASN A 281 3.00 0.82 -8.23
C ASN A 281 2.43 2.04 -7.50
N THR A 282 2.07 3.12 -8.17
CA THR A 282 1.55 4.33 -7.51
C THR A 282 0.33 4.86 -8.25
N VAL A 283 -0.66 5.32 -7.49
CA VAL A 283 -1.87 6.00 -7.99
C VAL A 283 -1.55 7.42 -8.50
N GLY A 284 -0.43 7.99 -8.08
CA GLY A 284 0.05 9.31 -8.44
C GLY A 284 1.27 9.27 -9.35
N PRO A 285 2.08 10.32 -9.37
CA PRO A 285 3.33 10.33 -10.12
C PRO A 285 4.21 9.15 -9.71
N ARG A 286 4.82 8.51 -10.70
CA ARG A 286 5.81 7.45 -10.46
C ARG A 286 6.77 7.86 -9.36
N SER A 287 7.04 6.98 -8.40
CA SER A 287 7.97 7.28 -7.31
C SER A 287 8.78 6.06 -6.92
N ILE A 288 10.06 6.28 -6.67
CA ILE A 288 11.03 5.26 -6.26
C ILE A 288 11.52 5.63 -4.86
N SER A 289 11.40 4.71 -3.92
CA SER A 289 11.87 4.88 -2.54
C SER A 289 13.38 4.65 -2.44
N LYS A 290 14.00 5.14 -1.35
CA LYS A 290 15.41 4.81 -1.06
C LYS A 290 15.65 3.31 -0.97
N GLY A 291 14.72 2.55 -0.36
CA GLY A 291 14.84 1.10 -0.23
C GLY A 291 14.88 0.38 -1.58
N GLU A 292 14.07 0.82 -2.56
CA GLU A 292 14.11 0.30 -3.92
C GLU A 292 15.46 0.60 -4.60
N VAL A 293 15.99 1.82 -4.42
CA VAL A 293 17.33 2.18 -4.95
C VAL A 293 18.41 1.34 -4.30
N ILE A 294 18.38 1.19 -2.95
CA ILE A 294 19.39 0.43 -2.22
C ILE A 294 19.40 -1.03 -2.67
N LYS A 295 18.23 -1.63 -2.83
CA LYS A 295 18.13 -3.00 -3.31
C LYS A 295 18.80 -3.18 -4.66
N GLU A 296 18.40 -2.37 -5.64
CA GLU A 296 18.86 -2.48 -7.00
C GLU A 296 20.36 -2.12 -7.15
N PHE A 297 20.84 -1.12 -6.40
CA PHE A 297 22.23 -0.70 -6.46
C PHE A 297 23.16 -1.71 -5.79
N ASN A 298 22.79 -2.22 -4.59
CA ASN A 298 23.61 -3.20 -3.87
C ASN A 298 23.79 -4.53 -4.62
N GLU A 299 22.92 -4.83 -5.59
CA GLU A 299 23.03 -6.02 -6.45
C GLU A 299 24.01 -5.82 -7.62
N ARG A 300 24.42 -4.57 -7.92
CA ARG A 300 25.19 -4.22 -9.12
C ARG A 300 26.55 -3.58 -8.87
N ILE A 301 26.73 -3.05 -7.65
CA ILE A 301 27.99 -2.37 -7.23
C ILE A 301 28.66 -3.06 -6.01
#